data_a630c2d2489fd643e186f6b2def0fcb7
#
_entry.id   a630c2d2489fd643e186f6b2def0fcb7
#
_cell.length_a   1.000
_cell.length_b   1.000
_cell.length_c   1.000
_cell.angle_alpha   90.00
_cell.angle_beta   90.00
_cell.angle_gamma   90.00
#
_symmetry.space_group_name_H-M   'P 1'
#
loop_
_entity.id
_entity.type
_entity.pdbx_description
1 polymer ?
#
loop_
_entity_poly.entity_id
_entity_poly.type
_entity_poly.pdbx_seq_one_letter_code
_entity_poly.pdbx_strand_id
1 'polypeptide(L)'
;EDEAQVQESARLIAVLLDSGRVAIGRNQDLINDPARGDKGFTPEVFAEQMIALFKERTGHDLRNLSTAQVPALAKPLLERLLEESKKTVATYQTAINVPGLKYKGLIPATFGTETGARFQLWSGIYLKQAAPEGLLRNPKNKPDAFESAALHKMEDPSFPRNGEQIVSEVVDGGKSVRVLLPLFYGKACLSCHGAPRGERDVTGYAREGAQEGTLGGAISVKLPLP
;
A
#
# COMPACT_ATOMS: atom_id res chain seq x y z
N GLU A 1 0.21 -20.06 -16.71
CA GLU A 1 1.15 -18.94 -16.79
C GLU A 1 2.49 -19.35 -16.20
N ASP A 2 3.58 -18.82 -16.73
CA ASP A 2 4.92 -19.11 -16.27
C ASP A 2 5.29 -18.30 -15.00
N GLU A 3 6.46 -18.61 -14.42
CA GLU A 3 6.96 -17.92 -13.23
C GLU A 3 7.05 -16.40 -13.44
N ALA A 4 7.52 -15.95 -14.60
CA ALA A 4 7.68 -14.52 -14.89
C ALA A 4 6.31 -13.80 -14.91
N GLN A 5 5.29 -14.43 -15.46
CA GLN A 5 3.93 -13.89 -15.49
C GLN A 5 3.30 -13.85 -14.09
N VAL A 6 3.54 -14.85 -13.26
CA VAL A 6 3.08 -14.88 -11.85
C VAL A 6 3.81 -13.80 -11.04
N GLN A 7 5.12 -13.65 -11.23
CA GLN A 7 5.89 -12.59 -10.59
C GLN A 7 5.38 -11.19 -11.00
N GLU A 8 5.11 -10.98 -12.28
CA GLU A 8 4.56 -9.70 -12.76
C GLU A 8 3.16 -9.44 -12.19
N SER A 9 2.32 -10.46 -12.10
CA SER A 9 1.00 -10.35 -11.46
C SER A 9 1.12 -9.91 -10.00
N ALA A 10 2.04 -10.51 -9.25
CA ALA A 10 2.30 -10.14 -7.86
C ALA A 10 2.82 -8.70 -7.74
N ARG A 11 3.74 -8.29 -8.62
CA ARG A 11 4.24 -6.91 -8.69
C ARG A 11 3.11 -5.91 -8.93
N LEU A 12 2.25 -6.18 -9.90
CA LEU A 12 1.12 -5.30 -10.23
C LEU A 12 0.13 -5.18 -9.06
N ILE A 13 -0.15 -6.27 -8.35
CA ILE A 13 -0.97 -6.24 -7.13
C ILE A 13 -0.34 -5.33 -6.07
N ALA A 14 0.96 -5.47 -5.83
CA ALA A 14 1.67 -4.64 -4.86
C ALA A 14 1.65 -3.15 -5.24
N VAL A 15 1.90 -2.83 -6.50
CA VAL A 15 1.87 -1.45 -7.02
C VAL A 15 0.47 -0.86 -6.93
N LEU A 16 -0.58 -1.65 -7.19
CA LEU A 16 -1.95 -1.15 -7.08
C LEU A 16 -2.31 -0.83 -5.63
N LEU A 17 -1.98 -1.70 -4.67
CA LEU A 17 -2.23 -1.41 -3.27
C LEU A 17 -1.49 -0.15 -2.82
N ASP A 18 -0.23 0.01 -3.20
CA ASP A 18 0.54 1.20 -2.87
C ASP A 18 -0.02 2.46 -3.54
N SER A 19 -0.53 2.35 -4.76
CA SER A 19 -1.21 3.47 -5.43
C SER A 19 -2.42 3.96 -4.62
N GLY A 20 -3.18 3.06 -4.02
CA GLY A 20 -4.25 3.41 -3.09
C GLY A 20 -3.71 4.08 -1.81
N ARG A 21 -2.63 3.57 -1.24
CA ARG A 21 -1.97 4.19 -0.08
C ARG A 21 -1.51 5.61 -0.38
N VAL A 22 -0.91 5.83 -1.54
CA VAL A 22 -0.47 7.16 -1.99
C VAL A 22 -1.66 8.10 -2.15
N ALA A 23 -2.76 7.65 -2.73
CA ALA A 23 -3.99 8.45 -2.86
C ALA A 23 -4.53 8.87 -1.50
N ILE A 24 -4.57 7.97 -0.52
CA ILE A 24 -4.96 8.30 0.86
C ILE A 24 -4.00 9.32 1.47
N GLY A 25 -2.70 9.16 1.28
CA GLY A 25 -1.68 10.08 1.79
C GLY A 25 -1.83 11.50 1.23
N ARG A 26 -2.08 11.62 -0.07
CA ARG A 26 -2.27 12.91 -0.76
C ARG A 26 -3.52 13.66 -0.30
N ASN A 27 -4.50 12.97 0.25
CA ASN A 27 -5.76 13.55 0.70
C ASN A 27 -5.86 13.73 2.21
N GLN A 28 -4.76 13.54 2.96
CA GLN A 28 -4.78 13.63 4.43
C GLN A 28 -5.24 15.01 4.93
N ASP A 29 -4.81 16.09 4.32
CA ASP A 29 -5.22 17.44 4.73
C ASP A 29 -6.72 17.65 4.52
N LEU A 30 -7.26 17.16 3.42
CA LEU A 30 -8.71 17.19 3.14
C LEU A 30 -9.49 16.29 4.11
N ILE A 31 -9.06 15.04 4.26
CA ILE A 31 -9.72 14.04 5.11
C ILE A 31 -9.80 14.52 6.56
N ASN A 32 -8.71 15.07 7.08
CA ASN A 32 -8.58 15.46 8.48
C ASN A 32 -8.95 16.92 8.76
N ASP A 33 -9.50 17.66 7.77
CA ASP A 33 -9.91 19.06 7.96
C ASP A 33 -11.10 19.14 8.93
N PRO A 34 -10.92 19.68 10.15
CA PRO A 34 -12.00 19.77 11.12
C PRO A 34 -13.04 20.83 10.80
N ALA A 35 -12.72 21.79 9.92
CA ALA A 35 -13.62 22.88 9.54
C ALA A 35 -14.67 22.46 8.51
N ARG A 36 -14.46 21.35 7.80
CA ARG A 36 -15.39 20.84 6.79
C ARG A 36 -16.15 19.62 7.29
N GLY A 37 -17.43 19.54 6.94
CA GLY A 37 -18.23 18.33 7.07
C GLY A 37 -18.03 17.42 5.86
N ASP A 38 -18.90 17.49 4.87
CA ASP A 38 -18.73 16.74 3.63
C ASP A 38 -17.45 17.20 2.89
N LYS A 39 -16.53 16.24 2.69
CA LYS A 39 -15.25 16.48 2.03
C LYS A 39 -15.32 16.27 0.52
N GLY A 40 -16.40 15.65 0.00
CA GLY A 40 -16.46 15.19 -1.38
C GLY A 40 -15.44 14.09 -1.71
N PHE A 41 -14.77 13.55 -0.72
CA PHE A 41 -13.81 12.44 -0.87
C PHE A 41 -14.56 11.11 -0.74
N THR A 42 -15.15 10.68 -1.86
CA THR A 42 -15.94 9.45 -1.96
C THR A 42 -15.07 8.25 -2.39
N PRO A 43 -15.57 7.02 -2.26
CA PRO A 43 -14.91 5.85 -2.85
C PRO A 43 -14.61 6.00 -4.34
N GLU A 44 -15.50 6.66 -5.08
CA GLU A 44 -15.36 6.90 -6.52
C GLU A 44 -14.25 7.91 -6.82
N VAL A 45 -14.21 9.02 -6.10
CA VAL A 45 -13.12 10.03 -6.23
C VAL A 45 -11.78 9.40 -5.87
N PHE A 46 -11.73 8.64 -4.79
CA PHE A 46 -10.54 7.87 -4.41
C PHE A 46 -10.11 6.90 -5.52
N ALA A 47 -11.06 6.13 -6.06
CA ALA A 47 -10.78 5.13 -7.10
C ALA A 47 -10.20 5.77 -8.37
N GLU A 48 -10.70 6.94 -8.79
CA GLU A 48 -10.14 7.68 -9.94
C GLU A 48 -8.67 8.04 -9.71
N GLN A 49 -8.32 8.49 -8.51
CA GLN A 49 -6.93 8.83 -8.17
C GLN A 49 -6.05 7.59 -8.12
N MET A 50 -6.53 6.49 -7.54
CA MET A 50 -5.82 5.21 -7.49
C MET A 50 -5.55 4.66 -8.90
N ILE A 51 -6.54 4.70 -9.77
CA ILE A 51 -6.43 4.27 -11.18
C ILE A 51 -5.39 5.13 -11.92
N ALA A 52 -5.42 6.45 -11.75
CA ALA A 52 -4.48 7.36 -12.39
C ALA A 52 -3.04 7.12 -11.92
N LEU A 53 -2.82 6.92 -10.63
CA LEU A 53 -1.51 6.61 -10.06
C LEU A 53 -0.97 5.27 -10.56
N PHE A 54 -1.80 4.25 -10.60
CA PHE A 54 -1.43 2.95 -11.14
C PHE A 54 -1.03 3.03 -12.62
N LYS A 55 -1.80 3.76 -13.43
CA LYS A 55 -1.49 3.98 -14.84
C LYS A 55 -0.17 4.74 -15.03
N GLU A 56 0.08 5.75 -14.23
CA GLU A 56 1.34 6.50 -14.24
C GLU A 56 2.55 5.60 -13.98
N ARG A 57 2.42 4.69 -13.01
CA ARG A 57 3.51 3.79 -12.60
C ARG A 57 3.72 2.58 -13.51
N THR A 58 2.66 2.05 -14.10
CA THR A 58 2.69 0.79 -14.83
C THR A 58 2.39 0.91 -16.32
N GLY A 59 1.79 2.02 -16.74
CA GLY A 59 1.28 2.19 -18.10
C GLY A 59 -0.05 1.50 -18.36
N HIS A 60 -0.60 0.77 -17.37
CA HIS A 60 -1.86 0.03 -17.53
C HIS A 60 -3.05 0.80 -16.96
N ASP A 61 -4.11 0.89 -17.75
CA ASP A 61 -5.37 1.52 -17.33
C ASP A 61 -6.36 0.45 -16.84
N LEU A 62 -6.71 0.50 -15.55
CA LEU A 62 -7.67 -0.43 -14.96
C LEU A 62 -9.06 -0.35 -15.59
N ARG A 63 -9.41 0.76 -16.25
CA ARG A 63 -10.67 0.90 -16.99
C ARG A 63 -10.71 0.06 -18.26
N ASN A 64 -9.56 -0.36 -18.77
CA ASN A 64 -9.40 -1.11 -20.02
C ASN A 64 -8.61 -2.41 -19.83
N LEU A 65 -8.81 -3.11 -18.72
CA LEU A 65 -8.08 -4.35 -18.42
C LEU A 65 -8.30 -5.46 -19.44
N SER A 66 -9.45 -5.51 -20.09
CA SER A 66 -9.73 -6.50 -21.13
C SER A 66 -8.72 -6.44 -22.29
N THR A 67 -8.22 -5.24 -22.62
CA THR A 67 -7.25 -5.02 -23.70
C THR A 67 -5.84 -4.77 -23.19
N ALA A 68 -5.64 -4.67 -21.87
CA ALA A 68 -4.34 -4.43 -21.27
C ALA A 68 -3.38 -5.61 -21.48
N GLN A 69 -2.12 -5.28 -21.73
CA GLN A 69 -1.04 -6.27 -21.88
C GLN A 69 -0.49 -6.67 -20.51
N VAL A 70 -1.34 -7.26 -19.70
CA VAL A 70 -0.99 -7.81 -18.38
C VAL A 70 -1.27 -9.31 -18.35
N PRO A 71 -0.60 -10.09 -17.49
CA PRO A 71 -0.91 -11.52 -17.36
C PRO A 71 -2.41 -11.75 -17.11
N ALA A 72 -2.96 -12.80 -17.70
CA ALA A 72 -4.39 -13.11 -17.55
C ALA A 72 -4.79 -13.30 -16.10
N LEU A 73 -3.93 -13.91 -15.28
CA LEU A 73 -4.11 -14.07 -13.85
C LEU A 73 -4.29 -12.72 -13.12
N ALA A 74 -3.58 -11.69 -13.54
CA ALA A 74 -3.61 -10.38 -12.87
C ALA A 74 -4.96 -9.67 -13.03
N LYS A 75 -5.62 -9.83 -14.18
CA LYS A 75 -6.83 -9.03 -14.51
C LYS A 75 -7.93 -9.11 -13.45
N PRO A 76 -8.47 -10.30 -13.10
CA PRO A 76 -9.51 -10.38 -12.08
C PRO A 76 -9.03 -9.97 -10.69
N LEU A 77 -7.75 -10.18 -10.38
CA LEU A 77 -7.17 -9.81 -9.09
C LEU A 77 -7.03 -8.30 -8.94
N LEU A 78 -6.63 -7.60 -10.00
CA LEU A 78 -6.55 -6.14 -10.00
C LEU A 78 -7.94 -5.50 -9.91
N GLU A 79 -8.92 -6.01 -10.65
CA GLU A 79 -10.31 -5.54 -10.56
C GLU A 79 -10.84 -5.69 -9.15
N ARG A 80 -10.63 -6.84 -8.53
CA ARG A 80 -11.10 -7.10 -7.18
C ARG A 80 -10.37 -6.26 -6.13
N LEU A 81 -9.06 -6.06 -6.27
CA LEU A 81 -8.31 -5.22 -5.35
C LEU A 81 -8.81 -3.77 -5.40
N LEU A 82 -9.14 -3.26 -6.57
CA LEU A 82 -9.77 -1.94 -6.71
C LEU A 82 -11.11 -1.88 -5.96
N GLU A 83 -11.97 -2.88 -6.12
CA GLU A 83 -13.27 -2.93 -5.42
C GLU A 83 -13.10 -3.04 -3.90
N GLU A 84 -12.20 -3.86 -3.41
CA GLU A 84 -11.90 -3.94 -1.97
C GLU A 84 -11.32 -2.64 -1.42
N SER A 85 -10.51 -1.94 -2.21
CA SER A 85 -9.99 -0.61 -1.87
C SER A 85 -11.10 0.43 -1.72
N LYS A 86 -12.06 0.44 -2.63
CA LYS A 86 -13.27 1.30 -2.54
C LYS A 86 -14.08 1.00 -1.28
N LYS A 87 -14.25 -0.27 -0.95
CA LYS A 87 -14.97 -0.70 0.27
C LYS A 87 -14.26 -0.23 1.54
N THR A 88 -12.94 -0.24 1.58
CA THR A 88 -12.18 0.30 2.71
C THR A 88 -12.49 1.77 2.90
N VAL A 89 -12.44 2.58 1.85
CA VAL A 89 -12.78 4.01 1.92
C VAL A 89 -14.23 4.20 2.35
N ALA A 90 -15.17 3.43 1.80
CA ALA A 90 -16.58 3.49 2.16
C ALA A 90 -16.82 3.26 3.66
N THR A 91 -16.04 2.37 4.28
CA THR A 91 -16.10 2.09 5.72
C THR A 91 -15.80 3.34 6.56
N TYR A 92 -14.94 4.23 6.07
CA TYR A 92 -14.56 5.47 6.76
C TYR A 92 -15.37 6.70 6.35
N GLN A 93 -16.30 6.58 5.38
CA GLN A 93 -17.00 7.74 4.81
C GLN A 93 -17.70 8.60 5.85
N THR A 94 -18.39 8.01 6.80
CA THR A 94 -19.05 8.75 7.87
C THR A 94 -18.05 9.50 8.74
N ALA A 95 -16.95 8.86 9.16
CA ALA A 95 -15.90 9.48 9.96
C ALA A 95 -15.21 10.61 9.21
N ILE A 96 -14.91 10.42 7.92
CA ILE A 96 -14.27 11.43 7.07
C ILE A 96 -15.10 12.72 7.06
N ASN A 97 -16.42 12.62 7.01
CA ASN A 97 -17.32 13.75 6.89
C ASN A 97 -17.75 14.39 8.21
N VAL A 98 -17.26 13.89 9.36
CA VAL A 98 -17.55 14.49 10.67
C VAL A 98 -16.76 15.80 10.83
N PRO A 99 -17.43 16.96 11.05
CA PRO A 99 -16.74 18.21 11.39
C PRO A 99 -16.25 18.19 12.85
N GLY A 100 -15.26 19.03 13.14
CA GLY A 100 -14.73 19.19 14.50
C GLY A 100 -13.72 18.16 14.96
N LEU A 101 -13.57 17.06 14.22
CA LEU A 101 -12.62 15.99 14.50
C LEU A 101 -11.43 16.07 13.56
N LYS A 102 -10.20 16.15 14.09
CA LYS A 102 -8.99 16.24 13.26
C LYS A 102 -8.58 14.89 12.67
N TYR A 103 -8.49 13.85 13.51
CA TYR A 103 -8.07 12.53 13.04
C TYR A 103 -9.27 11.65 12.75
N LYS A 104 -9.37 11.21 11.50
CA LYS A 104 -10.52 10.42 11.01
C LYS A 104 -10.28 8.90 11.01
N GLY A 105 -9.08 8.46 11.38
CA GLY A 105 -8.72 7.05 11.43
C GLY A 105 -8.18 6.46 10.13
N LEU A 106 -8.33 7.14 9.00
CA LEU A 106 -7.88 6.65 7.69
C LEU A 106 -6.57 7.30 7.27
N ILE A 107 -5.48 6.55 7.40
CA ILE A 107 -4.13 6.89 6.95
C ILE A 107 -3.62 5.82 5.97
N PRO A 108 -2.53 6.06 5.22
CA PRO A 108 -2.02 5.09 4.26
C PRO A 108 -1.79 3.69 4.83
N ALA A 109 -1.22 3.59 6.03
CA ALA A 109 -0.96 2.31 6.68
C ALA A 109 -2.25 1.55 7.05
N THR A 110 -3.25 2.25 7.58
CA THR A 110 -4.56 1.67 7.90
C THR A 110 -5.25 1.18 6.63
N PHE A 111 -5.25 1.98 5.59
CA PHE A 111 -5.78 1.59 4.29
C PHE A 111 -5.11 0.31 3.77
N GLY A 112 -3.78 0.26 3.77
CA GLY A 112 -3.02 -0.90 3.27
C GLY A 112 -3.30 -2.16 4.08
N THR A 113 -3.34 -2.06 5.39
CA THR A 113 -3.61 -3.20 6.29
C THR A 113 -5.03 -3.74 6.11
N GLU A 114 -6.03 -2.88 6.10
CA GLU A 114 -7.44 -3.30 6.00
C GLU A 114 -7.79 -3.81 4.60
N THR A 115 -7.32 -3.12 3.57
CA THR A 115 -7.56 -3.55 2.17
C THR A 115 -6.87 -4.88 1.89
N GLY A 116 -5.63 -5.06 2.35
CA GLY A 116 -4.92 -6.33 2.23
C GLY A 116 -5.68 -7.48 2.90
N ALA A 117 -6.22 -7.26 4.09
CA ALA A 117 -7.02 -8.26 4.81
C ALA A 117 -8.32 -8.62 4.06
N ARG A 118 -9.03 -7.63 3.53
CA ARG A 118 -10.24 -7.85 2.71
C ARG A 118 -9.94 -8.65 1.45
N PHE A 119 -8.87 -8.27 0.74
CA PHE A 119 -8.45 -8.96 -0.47
C PHE A 119 -8.03 -10.40 -0.19
N GLN A 120 -7.28 -10.64 0.88
CA GLN A 120 -6.86 -11.98 1.28
C GLN A 120 -8.06 -12.86 1.66
N LEU A 121 -9.03 -12.30 2.38
CA LEU A 121 -10.25 -13.01 2.76
C LEU A 121 -11.04 -13.49 1.53
N TRP A 122 -11.14 -12.67 0.52
CA TRP A 122 -11.83 -13.01 -0.72
C TRP A 122 -11.04 -13.98 -1.61
N SER A 123 -9.75 -13.72 -1.82
CA SER A 123 -8.93 -14.42 -2.81
C SER A 123 -8.16 -15.62 -2.26
N GLY A 124 -7.92 -15.66 -0.95
CA GLY A 124 -6.95 -16.57 -0.34
C GLY A 124 -5.49 -16.21 -0.63
N ILE A 125 -5.24 -15.12 -1.37
CA ILE A 125 -3.90 -14.67 -1.73
C ILE A 125 -3.32 -13.82 -0.61
N TYR A 126 -2.09 -14.14 -0.20
CA TYR A 126 -1.36 -13.37 0.80
C TYR A 126 -1.01 -11.98 0.27
N LEU A 127 -1.55 -10.97 0.90
CA LEU A 127 -1.28 -9.55 0.63
C LEU A 127 -1.15 -8.82 1.97
N LYS A 128 0.02 -8.26 2.24
CA LYS A 128 0.33 -7.66 3.54
C LYS A 128 1.27 -6.47 3.38
N GLN A 129 1.05 -5.46 4.20
CA GLN A 129 2.01 -4.40 4.43
C GLN A 129 2.90 -4.80 5.61
N ALA A 130 4.22 -4.74 5.43
CA ALA A 130 5.20 -5.01 6.48
C ALA A 130 5.99 -3.73 6.79
N ALA A 131 6.37 -3.54 8.06
CA ALA A 131 7.19 -2.42 8.49
C ALA A 131 8.47 -2.91 9.16
N PRO A 132 9.62 -2.20 9.00
CA PRO A 132 10.83 -2.49 9.75
C PRO A 132 10.58 -2.37 11.26
N GLU A 133 11.32 -3.11 12.07
CA GLU A 133 11.13 -3.16 13.52
C GLU A 133 11.09 -1.76 14.17
N GLY A 134 12.02 -0.88 13.79
CA GLY A 134 12.10 0.48 14.34
C GLY A 134 10.96 1.43 13.93
N LEU A 135 10.13 1.03 12.95
CA LEU A 135 9.00 1.81 12.45
C LEU A 135 7.67 1.06 12.63
N LEU A 136 7.68 -0.08 13.29
CA LEU A 136 6.49 -0.88 13.53
C LEU A 136 5.58 -0.20 14.55
N ARG A 137 4.40 0.22 14.12
CA ARG A 137 3.36 0.80 14.98
C ARG A 137 2.18 -0.15 15.18
N ASN A 138 1.79 -0.87 14.13
CA ASN A 138 0.70 -1.85 14.17
C ASN A 138 1.29 -3.27 14.17
N PRO A 139 1.04 -4.08 15.21
CA PRO A 139 1.53 -5.47 15.28
C PRO A 139 1.16 -6.34 14.08
N LYS A 140 0.05 -6.03 13.40
CA LYS A 140 -0.35 -6.74 12.18
C LYS A 140 0.66 -6.59 11.03
N ASN A 141 1.48 -5.55 11.06
CA ASN A 141 2.49 -5.26 10.05
C ASN A 141 3.88 -5.82 10.41
N LYS A 142 3.97 -6.64 11.47
CA LYS A 142 5.22 -7.30 11.85
C LYS A 142 5.69 -8.20 10.71
N PRO A 143 6.95 -8.03 10.24
CA PRO A 143 7.47 -8.85 9.15
C PRO A 143 7.70 -10.29 9.59
N ASP A 144 7.44 -11.24 8.70
CA ASP A 144 7.93 -12.61 8.84
C ASP A 144 9.42 -12.70 8.48
N ALA A 145 10.00 -13.90 8.55
CA ALA A 145 11.44 -14.09 8.29
C ALA A 145 11.83 -13.66 6.86
N PHE A 146 11.00 -13.99 5.86
CA PHE A 146 11.25 -13.59 4.48
C PHE A 146 11.15 -12.07 4.30
N GLU A 147 10.12 -11.47 4.86
CA GLU A 147 9.91 -10.02 4.81
C GLU A 147 11.04 -9.26 5.51
N SER A 148 11.48 -9.74 6.66
CA SER A 148 12.63 -9.14 7.38
C SER A 148 13.90 -9.18 6.55
N ALA A 149 14.21 -10.30 5.92
CA ALA A 149 15.38 -10.44 5.06
C ALA A 149 15.31 -9.51 3.83
N ALA A 150 14.13 -9.40 3.21
CA ALA A 150 13.91 -8.51 2.08
C ALA A 150 14.02 -7.03 2.48
N LEU A 151 13.43 -6.64 3.61
CA LEU A 151 13.55 -5.28 4.15
C LEU A 151 15.01 -4.92 4.42
N HIS A 152 15.79 -5.86 4.96
CA HIS A 152 17.22 -5.65 5.19
C HIS A 152 17.99 -5.39 3.87
N LYS A 153 17.69 -6.13 2.79
CA LYS A 153 18.25 -5.86 1.46
C LYS A 153 17.88 -4.47 0.94
N MET A 154 16.64 -4.05 1.17
CA MET A 154 16.12 -2.75 0.71
C MET A 154 16.72 -1.56 1.48
N GLU A 155 17.22 -1.78 2.69
CA GLU A 155 17.91 -0.76 3.49
C GLU A 155 19.31 -0.46 2.97
N ASP A 156 19.93 -1.36 2.21
CA ASP A 156 21.26 -1.16 1.66
C ASP A 156 21.27 0.10 0.80
N PRO A 157 22.26 1.00 0.98
CA PRO A 157 22.37 2.24 0.20
C PRO A 157 22.45 2.03 -1.32
N SER A 158 22.90 0.85 -1.76
CA SER A 158 22.96 0.50 -3.19
C SER A 158 21.62 0.09 -3.78
N PHE A 159 20.62 -0.21 -2.92
CA PHE A 159 19.28 -0.57 -3.39
C PHE A 159 18.58 0.66 -4.00
N PRO A 160 17.97 0.55 -5.22
CA PRO A 160 17.31 1.68 -5.87
C PRO A 160 16.19 2.28 -5.02
N ARG A 161 16.20 3.62 -4.86
CA ARG A 161 15.21 4.36 -4.04
C ARG A 161 14.01 4.87 -4.83
N ASN A 162 13.78 4.36 -6.04
CA ASN A 162 12.66 4.79 -6.89
C ASN A 162 11.30 4.18 -6.49
N GLY A 163 11.29 3.21 -5.56
CA GLY A 163 10.06 2.54 -5.13
C GLY A 163 9.50 1.50 -6.11
N GLU A 164 10.24 1.19 -7.18
CA GLU A 164 9.78 0.28 -8.24
C GLU A 164 10.57 -1.04 -8.31
N GLN A 165 11.73 -1.11 -7.66
CA GLN A 165 12.56 -2.32 -7.65
C GLN A 165 12.01 -3.32 -6.63
N ILE A 166 11.52 -4.47 -7.11
CA ILE A 166 11.03 -5.54 -6.25
C ILE A 166 12.16 -6.46 -5.77
N VAL A 167 11.92 -7.13 -4.64
CA VAL A 167 12.61 -8.35 -4.24
C VAL A 167 11.66 -9.50 -4.50
N SER A 168 12.11 -10.51 -5.24
CA SER A 168 11.29 -11.67 -5.62
C SER A 168 12.04 -12.96 -5.40
N GLU A 169 11.31 -14.00 -4.96
CA GLU A 169 11.85 -15.33 -4.72
C GLU A 169 10.77 -16.39 -4.92
N VAL A 170 11.17 -17.53 -5.48
CA VAL A 170 10.35 -18.73 -5.51
C VAL A 170 10.48 -19.42 -4.15
N VAL A 171 9.37 -19.71 -3.52
CA VAL A 171 9.29 -20.24 -2.16
C VAL A 171 8.44 -21.51 -2.11
N ASP A 172 8.27 -22.08 -0.92
CA ASP A 172 7.43 -23.28 -0.67
C ASP A 172 7.81 -24.46 -1.57
N GLY A 173 9.11 -24.66 -1.79
CA GLY A 173 9.60 -25.76 -2.63
C GLY A 173 9.21 -25.66 -4.10
N GLY A 174 9.14 -24.45 -4.63
CA GLY A 174 8.80 -24.22 -6.03
C GLY A 174 7.31 -24.01 -6.29
N LYS A 175 6.49 -23.90 -5.25
CA LYS A 175 5.03 -23.83 -5.38
C LYS A 175 4.46 -22.42 -5.38
N SER A 176 5.25 -21.43 -5.01
CA SER A 176 4.79 -20.03 -4.89
C SER A 176 5.89 -19.05 -5.26
N VAL A 177 5.48 -17.88 -5.73
CA VAL A 177 6.34 -16.70 -5.87
C VAL A 177 5.99 -15.71 -4.78
N ARG A 178 6.99 -15.18 -4.08
CA ARG A 178 6.86 -14.01 -3.20
C ARG A 178 7.50 -12.80 -3.84
N VAL A 179 6.79 -11.67 -3.75
CA VAL A 179 7.24 -10.37 -4.23
C VAL A 179 7.08 -9.37 -3.10
N LEU A 180 8.12 -8.58 -2.86
CA LEU A 180 8.05 -7.42 -1.98
C LEU A 180 8.38 -6.14 -2.76
N LEU A 181 7.49 -5.15 -2.64
CA LEU A 181 7.66 -3.82 -3.20
C LEU A 181 8.05 -2.86 -2.08
N PRO A 182 9.20 -2.15 -2.17
CA PRO A 182 9.63 -1.23 -1.11
C PRO A 182 8.75 0.02 -1.04
N LEU A 183 8.58 0.53 0.18
CA LEU A 183 7.88 1.77 0.47
C LEU A 183 8.90 2.77 1.07
N PHE A 184 9.39 3.69 0.25
CA PHE A 184 10.27 4.75 0.71
C PHE A 184 9.46 5.99 1.07
N TYR A 185 9.79 6.62 2.20
CA TYR A 185 9.09 7.83 2.62
C TYR A 185 9.33 8.99 1.67
N GLY A 186 8.23 9.60 1.22
CA GLY A 186 8.23 10.90 0.59
C GLY A 186 7.95 12.01 1.63
N LYS A 187 7.92 13.26 1.18
CA LYS A 187 7.67 14.42 2.05
C LYS A 187 6.37 14.31 2.84
N ALA A 188 5.31 13.82 2.22
CA ALA A 188 4.01 13.67 2.89
C ALA A 188 4.05 12.70 4.08
N CYS A 189 4.95 11.72 4.08
CA CYS A 189 5.09 10.76 5.16
C CYS A 189 5.69 11.39 6.44
N LEU A 190 6.46 12.47 6.27
CA LEU A 190 7.22 13.09 7.35
C LEU A 190 6.34 13.87 8.34
N SER A 191 5.11 14.19 7.99
CA SER A 191 4.14 14.78 8.93
C SER A 191 3.84 13.86 10.12
N CYS A 192 3.94 12.53 9.91
CA CYS A 192 3.75 11.52 10.94
C CYS A 192 5.04 10.84 11.38
N HIS A 193 6.03 10.73 10.51
CA HIS A 193 7.25 9.96 10.76
C HIS A 193 8.53 10.80 10.85
N GLY A 194 8.46 12.10 10.53
CA GLY A 194 9.63 12.97 10.46
C GLY A 194 10.08 13.56 11.79
N ALA A 195 10.74 14.72 11.70
CA ALA A 195 11.21 15.49 12.85
C ALA A 195 10.10 16.39 13.41
N PRO A 196 10.16 16.77 14.71
CA PRO A 196 11.16 16.32 15.67
C PRO A 196 10.81 14.95 16.26
N ARG A 197 11.84 14.13 16.44
CA ARG A 197 11.68 12.80 17.05
C ARG A 197 11.02 12.91 18.42
N GLY A 198 10.05 12.05 18.70
CA GLY A 198 9.35 11.98 19.98
C GLY A 198 8.13 12.89 20.08
N GLU A 199 7.95 13.88 19.19
CA GLU A 199 6.73 14.66 19.14
C GLU A 199 5.57 13.81 18.58
N ARG A 200 4.40 13.93 19.20
CA ARG A 200 3.24 13.16 18.77
C ARG A 200 2.66 13.71 17.46
N ASP A 201 2.37 12.81 16.55
CA ASP A 201 1.67 13.10 15.31
C ASP A 201 0.13 13.16 15.53
N VAL A 202 -0.62 13.40 14.46
CA VAL A 202 -2.09 13.46 14.51
C VAL A 202 -2.75 12.17 15.01
N THR A 203 -2.07 11.02 14.85
CA THR A 203 -2.56 9.72 15.32
C THR A 203 -2.27 9.44 16.79
N GLY A 204 -1.46 10.28 17.43
CA GLY A 204 -1.00 10.10 18.80
C GLY A 204 0.27 9.29 18.97
N TYR A 205 0.87 8.79 17.88
CA TYR A 205 2.17 8.13 17.91
C TYR A 205 3.32 9.13 17.90
N ALA A 206 4.41 8.80 18.59
CA ALA A 206 5.63 9.59 18.56
C ALA A 206 6.33 9.45 17.20
N ARG A 207 6.69 10.58 16.61
CA ARG A 207 7.48 10.61 15.36
C ARG A 207 8.85 9.96 15.57
N GLU A 208 9.31 9.19 14.62
CA GLU A 208 10.58 8.46 14.69
C GLU A 208 11.80 9.31 14.26
N GLY A 209 11.57 10.49 13.71
CA GLY A 209 12.64 11.33 13.17
C GLY A 209 13.17 10.84 11.81
N ALA A 210 12.33 10.17 11.05
CA ALA A 210 12.68 9.68 9.71
C ALA A 210 12.91 10.82 8.72
N GLN A 211 13.60 10.53 7.64
CA GLN A 211 13.91 11.45 6.56
C GLN A 211 13.27 10.99 5.25
N GLU A 212 13.16 11.89 4.29
CA GLU A 212 12.78 11.54 2.93
C GLU A 212 13.74 10.48 2.37
N GLY A 213 13.20 9.41 1.76
CA GLY A 213 13.97 8.27 1.28
C GLY A 213 14.20 7.17 2.32
N THR A 214 13.83 7.36 3.58
CA THR A 214 13.85 6.28 4.58
C THR A 214 12.93 5.15 4.13
N LEU A 215 13.40 3.90 4.26
CA LEU A 215 12.55 2.72 4.04
C LEU A 215 11.51 2.62 5.14
N GLY A 216 10.25 2.85 4.78
CA GLY A 216 9.12 2.80 5.72
C GLY A 216 8.45 1.44 5.82
N GLY A 217 8.68 0.57 4.84
CA GLY A 217 8.05 -0.74 4.79
C GLY A 217 8.12 -1.39 3.42
N ALA A 218 7.31 -2.41 3.23
CA ALA A 218 7.13 -3.06 1.94
C ALA A 218 5.72 -3.65 1.81
N ILE A 219 5.22 -3.75 0.58
CA ILE A 219 4.04 -4.54 0.27
C ILE A 219 4.50 -5.94 -0.11
N SER A 220 3.99 -6.94 0.58
CA SER A 220 4.32 -8.36 0.42
C SER A 220 3.17 -9.11 -0.22
N VAL A 221 3.44 -9.79 -1.33
CA VAL A 221 2.47 -10.61 -2.07
C VAL A 221 3.02 -12.01 -2.25
N LYS A 222 2.18 -13.03 -2.06
CA LYS A 222 2.52 -14.42 -2.40
C LYS A 222 1.45 -15.00 -3.30
N LEU A 223 1.85 -15.44 -4.50
CA LEU A 223 0.98 -16.09 -5.48
C LEU A 223 1.41 -17.53 -5.71
N PRO A 224 0.45 -18.46 -5.86
CA PRO A 224 0.78 -19.84 -6.22
C PRO A 224 1.33 -19.91 -7.65
N LEU A 225 2.29 -20.80 -7.86
CA LEU A 225 2.74 -21.24 -9.18
C LEU A 225 1.87 -22.43 -9.63
N PRO A 226 1.57 -22.53 -10.95
CA PRO A 226 0.82 -23.64 -11.47
C PRO A 226 1.50 -24.98 -11.29
#